data_e442862e1af82d111d9661e9e88b5aaa
#
_entry.id   e442862e1af82d111d9661e9e88b5aaa
#
_cell.length_a   1.000
_cell.length_b   1.000
_cell.length_c   1.000
_cell.angle_alpha   90.00
_cell.angle_beta   90.00
_cell.angle_gamma   90.00
#
_symmetry.space_group_name_H-M   'P 1'
#
loop_
_entity.id
_entity.type
_entity.pdbx_description
1 polymer ?
#
loop_
_entity_poly.entity_id
_entity_poly.type
_entity_poly.pdbx_seq_one_letter_code
_entity_poly.pdbx_strand_id
1 'polypeptide(L)'
;MNADIDLGCTVVASIHATDRDRGRDGAREIAGMYLANKVQNIQGSADTLLDLAGLEQDEIRPVAEAMERGGRLAAKEQVTDAILDKCKPIAGTPEDCIAAIEEYKDAGCTHVMLELWGADRQEQIRLFGERVLPYVRG
;
A
#
# COMPACT_ATOMS: atom_id res chain seq x y z
N MET A 1 -16.52 3.62 22.16
CA MET A 1 -15.26 4.16 21.62
C MET A 1 -15.22 5.66 21.90
N ASN A 2 -14.18 6.15 22.53
CA ASN A 2 -14.04 7.59 22.82
C ASN A 2 -13.93 8.37 21.50
N ALA A 3 -14.81 9.36 21.32
CA ALA A 3 -14.82 10.22 20.13
C ALA A 3 -13.56 11.11 19.97
N ASP A 4 -12.68 11.09 20.97
CA ASP A 4 -11.47 11.94 21.04
C ASP A 4 -10.18 11.19 20.68
N ILE A 5 -10.26 9.95 20.18
CA ILE A 5 -9.07 9.21 19.73
C ILE A 5 -8.75 9.61 18.29
N ASP A 6 -7.56 10.21 18.11
CA ASP A 6 -6.98 10.43 16.78
C ASP A 6 -6.34 9.12 16.29
N LEU A 7 -6.95 8.52 15.27
CA LEU A 7 -6.49 7.27 14.68
C LEU A 7 -5.68 7.55 13.41
N GLY A 8 -4.36 7.50 13.54
CA GLY A 8 -3.42 7.70 12.43
C GLY A 8 -2.98 6.39 11.79
N CYS A 9 -2.93 6.36 10.46
CA CYS A 9 -2.39 5.25 9.67
C CYS A 9 -1.29 5.73 8.75
N THR A 10 -0.15 5.02 8.71
CA THR A 10 0.84 5.16 7.65
C THR A 10 0.49 4.19 6.53
N VAL A 11 0.26 4.70 5.35
CA VAL A 11 -0.20 3.91 4.20
C VAL A 11 0.75 4.08 3.03
N VAL A 12 1.11 2.97 2.42
CA VAL A 12 1.88 2.96 1.18
C VAL A 12 1.11 3.67 0.08
N ALA A 13 1.76 4.61 -0.58
CA ALA A 13 1.14 5.41 -1.63
C ALA A 13 2.01 5.51 -2.87
N SER A 14 1.36 5.50 -4.03
CA SER A 14 2.01 5.71 -5.33
C SER A 14 0.97 6.19 -6.35
N ILE A 15 1.26 7.23 -7.10
CA ILE A 15 0.30 7.87 -8.00
C ILE A 15 0.90 8.17 -9.36
N HIS A 16 0.09 8.02 -10.41
CA HIS A 16 0.38 8.49 -11.76
C HIS A 16 -0.80 9.29 -12.29
N ALA A 17 -0.54 10.32 -13.09
CA ALA A 17 -1.56 11.27 -13.53
C ALA A 17 -2.75 10.65 -14.26
N THR A 18 -2.50 9.58 -15.07
CA THR A 18 -3.47 8.98 -15.98
C THR A 18 -3.38 7.46 -16.11
N ASP A 19 -2.25 6.86 -15.74
CA ASP A 19 -1.99 5.43 -15.91
C ASP A 19 -2.08 4.72 -14.56
N ARG A 20 -3.15 3.95 -14.38
CA ARG A 20 -3.44 3.22 -13.14
C ARG A 20 -2.34 2.22 -12.80
N ASP A 21 -1.86 1.47 -13.78
CA ASP A 21 -0.86 0.43 -13.55
C ASP A 21 0.49 1.02 -13.14
N ARG A 22 0.91 2.10 -13.79
CA ARG A 22 2.09 2.87 -13.36
C ARG A 22 1.91 3.46 -11.97
N GLY A 23 0.73 3.97 -11.65
CA GLY A 23 0.42 4.48 -10.32
C GLY A 23 0.50 3.39 -9.25
N ARG A 24 0.17 2.15 -9.57
CA ARG A 24 0.22 1.01 -8.64
C ARG A 24 1.60 0.38 -8.52
N ASP A 25 2.46 0.60 -9.50
CA ASP A 25 3.76 -0.08 -9.60
C ASP A 25 4.72 0.23 -8.45
N GLY A 26 4.77 1.47 -7.98
CA GLY A 26 5.54 1.86 -6.79
C GLY A 26 5.03 1.20 -5.50
N ALA A 27 3.72 1.02 -5.38
CA ALA A 27 3.12 0.33 -4.25
C ALA A 27 3.45 -1.18 -4.23
N ARG A 28 3.56 -1.83 -5.40
CA ARG A 28 4.01 -3.24 -5.49
C ARG A 28 5.41 -3.45 -4.94
N GLU A 29 6.31 -2.51 -5.18
CA GLU A 29 7.70 -2.61 -4.70
C GLU A 29 7.77 -2.66 -3.18
N ILE A 30 7.08 -1.78 -2.50
CA ILE A 30 7.09 -1.73 -1.04
C ILE A 30 6.26 -2.84 -0.42
N ALA A 31 5.12 -3.17 -1.03
CA ALA A 31 4.31 -4.31 -0.59
C ALA A 31 5.12 -5.62 -0.66
N GLY A 32 5.86 -5.83 -1.75
CA GLY A 32 6.74 -6.99 -1.89
C GLY A 32 7.79 -7.07 -0.79
N MET A 33 8.41 -5.96 -0.43
CA MET A 33 9.38 -5.88 0.65
C MET A 33 8.75 -6.20 2.02
N TYR A 34 7.60 -5.63 2.33
CA TYR A 34 6.93 -5.87 3.61
C TYR A 34 6.41 -7.31 3.71
N LEU A 35 5.83 -7.85 2.66
CA LEU A 35 5.33 -9.23 2.65
C LEU A 35 6.46 -10.25 2.79
N ALA A 36 7.59 -10.05 2.08
CA ALA A 36 8.75 -10.92 2.22
C ALA A 36 9.30 -10.93 3.66
N ASN A 37 9.37 -9.78 4.30
CA ASN A 37 9.82 -9.67 5.69
C ASN A 37 8.86 -10.38 6.67
N LYS A 38 7.56 -10.41 6.39
CA LYS A 38 6.57 -11.09 7.25
C LYS A 38 6.75 -12.60 7.25
N VAL A 39 7.08 -13.20 6.11
CA VAL A 39 7.35 -14.65 6.03
C VAL A 39 8.59 -15.04 6.83
N GLN A 40 9.59 -14.17 6.91
CA GLN A 40 10.90 -14.50 7.46
C GLN A 40 11.04 -14.25 8.97
N ASN A 41 10.33 -13.30 9.56
CA ASN A 41 10.81 -12.69 10.80
C ASN A 41 9.90 -12.78 12.03
N ILE A 42 8.67 -13.28 11.96
CA ILE A 42 7.81 -13.18 13.15
C ILE A 42 6.92 -14.44 13.27
N GLN A 43 7.41 -15.46 13.93
CA GLN A 43 6.57 -16.58 14.36
C GLN A 43 5.43 -16.07 15.26
N GLY A 44 4.18 -16.31 14.85
CA GLY A 44 2.95 -16.05 15.61
C GLY A 44 2.25 -14.73 15.30
N SER A 45 2.94 -13.62 15.10
CA SER A 45 2.29 -12.34 14.78
C SER A 45 2.11 -12.12 13.27
N ALA A 46 2.92 -12.77 12.46
CA ALA A 46 2.78 -12.75 11.00
C ALA A 46 1.45 -13.39 10.58
N ASP A 47 1.12 -14.55 11.13
CA ASP A 47 -0.11 -15.26 10.81
C ASP A 47 -1.35 -14.40 11.09
N THR A 48 -1.41 -13.74 12.24
CA THR A 48 -2.52 -12.85 12.59
C THR A 48 -2.66 -11.67 11.62
N LEU A 49 -1.57 -11.04 11.20
CA LEU A 49 -1.61 -9.92 10.26
C LEU A 49 -2.01 -10.37 8.86
N LEU A 50 -1.55 -11.53 8.42
CA LEU A 50 -1.94 -12.11 7.15
C LEU A 50 -3.43 -12.51 7.15
N ASP A 51 -3.91 -13.14 8.22
CA ASP A 51 -5.31 -13.49 8.39
C ASP A 51 -6.22 -12.26 8.34
N LEU A 52 -5.84 -11.18 9.04
CA LEU A 52 -6.59 -9.91 9.01
C LEU A 52 -6.62 -9.27 7.62
N ALA A 53 -5.57 -9.43 6.83
CA ALA A 53 -5.50 -8.95 5.45
C ALA A 53 -6.17 -9.92 4.45
N GLY A 54 -6.56 -11.12 4.89
CA GLY A 54 -7.07 -12.17 4.01
C GLY A 54 -6.00 -12.73 3.07
N LEU A 55 -4.74 -12.75 3.51
CA LEU A 55 -3.60 -13.29 2.76
C LEU A 55 -3.19 -14.63 3.35
N GLU A 56 -3.01 -15.62 2.50
CA GLU A 56 -2.47 -16.93 2.88
C GLU A 56 -0.94 -16.93 2.74
N GLN A 57 -0.26 -17.67 3.62
CA GLN A 57 1.21 -17.80 3.53
C GLN A 57 1.67 -18.36 2.18
N ASP A 58 0.92 -19.27 1.59
CA ASP A 58 1.25 -19.84 0.29
C ASP A 58 1.14 -18.83 -0.86
N GLU A 59 0.24 -17.82 -0.74
CA GLU A 59 0.12 -16.74 -1.73
C GLU A 59 1.36 -15.84 -1.73
N ILE A 60 1.94 -15.58 -0.57
CA ILE A 60 3.07 -14.65 -0.42
C ILE A 60 4.44 -15.33 -0.45
N ARG A 61 4.50 -16.66 -0.38
CA ARG A 61 5.76 -17.40 -0.47
C ARG A 61 6.57 -17.08 -1.73
N PRO A 62 5.99 -17.00 -2.95
CA PRO A 62 6.74 -16.60 -4.15
C PRO A 62 7.38 -15.22 -4.03
N VAL A 63 6.73 -14.29 -3.33
CA VAL A 63 7.28 -12.94 -3.07
C VAL A 63 8.53 -13.03 -2.19
N ALA A 64 8.47 -13.80 -1.10
CA ALA A 64 9.59 -14.00 -0.18
C ALA A 64 10.77 -14.69 -0.87
N GLU A 65 10.51 -15.77 -1.62
CA GLU A 65 11.54 -16.48 -2.37
C GLU A 65 12.19 -15.61 -3.45
N ALA A 66 11.42 -14.76 -4.13
CA ALA A 66 11.95 -13.82 -5.11
C ALA A 66 12.83 -12.75 -4.43
N MET A 67 12.45 -12.28 -3.24
CA MET A 67 13.27 -11.36 -2.45
C MET A 67 14.65 -11.96 -2.14
N GLU A 68 14.70 -13.22 -1.72
CA GLU A 68 15.95 -13.91 -1.41
C GLU A 68 16.85 -14.09 -2.65
N ARG A 69 16.25 -14.41 -3.79
CA ARG A 69 17.00 -14.67 -5.03
C ARG A 69 17.47 -13.42 -5.75
N GLY A 70 16.63 -12.37 -5.78
CA GLY A 70 16.86 -11.21 -6.65
C GLY A 70 16.55 -9.87 -6.01
N GLY A 71 16.25 -9.85 -4.71
CA GLY A 71 15.98 -8.62 -3.97
C GLY A 71 14.63 -7.99 -4.29
N ARG A 72 14.52 -6.71 -3.97
CA ARG A 72 13.28 -5.95 -3.95
C ARG A 72 12.55 -5.91 -5.31
N LEU A 73 13.28 -5.76 -6.40
CA LEU A 73 12.68 -5.70 -7.73
C LEU A 73 12.12 -7.07 -8.18
N ALA A 74 12.79 -8.16 -7.83
CA ALA A 74 12.29 -9.49 -8.10
C ALA A 74 11.04 -9.81 -7.27
N ALA A 75 11.02 -9.41 -6.00
CA ALA A 75 9.84 -9.54 -5.14
C ALA A 75 8.63 -8.77 -5.69
N LYS A 76 8.83 -7.53 -6.15
CA LYS A 76 7.82 -6.69 -6.79
C LYS A 76 7.08 -7.41 -7.92
N GLU A 77 7.79 -8.12 -8.78
CA GLU A 77 7.21 -8.84 -9.90
C GLU A 77 6.28 -9.99 -9.49
N GLN A 78 6.42 -10.48 -8.26
CA GLN A 78 5.56 -11.53 -7.70
C GLN A 78 4.31 -10.99 -6.98
N VAL A 79 4.22 -9.67 -6.77
CA VAL A 79 3.03 -9.04 -6.17
C VAL A 79 1.96 -8.88 -7.23
N THR A 80 1.00 -9.82 -7.24
CA THR A 80 -0.16 -9.77 -8.14
C THR A 80 -1.10 -8.62 -7.77
N ASP A 81 -2.00 -8.25 -8.67
CA ASP A 81 -3.03 -7.26 -8.34
C ASP A 81 -3.92 -7.71 -7.19
N ALA A 82 -4.26 -9.00 -7.11
CA ALA A 82 -5.03 -9.57 -6.03
C ALA A 82 -4.33 -9.42 -4.67
N ILE A 83 -3.03 -9.68 -4.61
CA ILE A 83 -2.23 -9.46 -3.39
C ILE A 83 -2.18 -7.98 -3.04
N LEU A 84 -1.91 -7.12 -4.02
CA LEU A 84 -1.84 -5.68 -3.79
C LEU A 84 -3.15 -5.10 -3.29
N ASP A 85 -4.29 -5.53 -3.83
CA ASP A 85 -5.62 -5.10 -3.39
C ASP A 85 -5.89 -5.48 -1.93
N LYS A 86 -5.42 -6.63 -1.49
CA LYS A 86 -5.51 -7.05 -0.07
C LYS A 86 -4.62 -6.19 0.85
N CYS A 87 -3.54 -5.62 0.35
CA CYS A 87 -2.67 -4.71 1.10
C CYS A 87 -3.26 -3.30 1.26
N LYS A 88 -4.34 -2.97 0.54
CA LYS A 88 -5.04 -1.68 0.63
C LYS A 88 -4.14 -0.44 0.47
N PRO A 89 -3.30 -0.35 -0.57
CA PRO A 89 -2.49 0.84 -0.79
C PRO A 89 -3.34 2.01 -1.30
N ILE A 90 -2.86 3.23 -1.09
CA ILE A 90 -3.40 4.42 -1.77
C ILE A 90 -2.62 4.59 -3.08
N ALA A 91 -3.06 3.89 -4.12
CA ALA A 91 -2.27 3.81 -5.34
C ALA A 91 -3.11 3.71 -6.62
N GLY A 92 -2.61 4.32 -7.69
CA GLY A 92 -3.25 4.35 -9.00
C GLY A 92 -3.31 5.73 -9.61
N THR A 93 -4.44 6.10 -10.20
CA THR A 93 -4.75 7.46 -10.65
C THR A 93 -5.19 8.34 -9.47
N PRO A 94 -5.31 9.66 -9.66
CA PRO A 94 -5.87 10.54 -8.62
C PRO A 94 -7.24 10.07 -8.11
N GLU A 95 -8.10 9.60 -8.99
CA GLU A 95 -9.44 9.09 -8.66
C GLU A 95 -9.36 7.82 -7.80
N ASP A 96 -8.46 6.90 -8.12
CA ASP A 96 -8.20 5.69 -7.32
C ASP A 96 -7.70 6.06 -5.92
N CYS A 97 -6.79 7.03 -5.83
CA CYS A 97 -6.24 7.50 -4.56
C CYS A 97 -7.30 8.19 -3.68
N ILE A 98 -8.17 9.00 -4.27
CA ILE A 98 -9.30 9.63 -3.56
C ILE A 98 -10.21 8.54 -2.99
N ALA A 99 -10.62 7.56 -3.81
CA ALA A 99 -11.47 6.47 -3.37
C ALA A 99 -10.84 5.66 -2.22
N ALA A 100 -9.55 5.36 -2.32
CA ALA A 100 -8.83 4.65 -1.26
C ALA A 100 -8.77 5.44 0.05
N ILE A 101 -8.53 6.75 0.00
CA ILE A 101 -8.52 7.61 1.20
C ILE A 101 -9.91 7.65 1.85
N GLU A 102 -10.98 7.73 1.07
CA GLU A 102 -12.34 7.71 1.61
C GLU A 102 -12.64 6.36 2.32
N GLU A 103 -12.15 5.22 1.81
CA GLU A 103 -12.26 3.93 2.52
C GLU A 103 -11.60 3.98 3.92
N TYR A 104 -10.41 4.60 4.04
CA TYR A 104 -9.74 4.78 5.34
C TYR A 104 -10.54 5.69 6.27
N LYS A 105 -11.12 6.77 5.77
CA LYS A 105 -12.00 7.67 6.53
C LYS A 105 -13.25 6.92 7.02
N ASP A 106 -13.90 6.17 6.16
CA ASP A 106 -15.09 5.38 6.50
C ASP A 106 -14.78 4.31 7.56
N ALA A 107 -13.55 3.77 7.56
CA ALA A 107 -13.07 2.87 8.58
C ALA A 107 -12.73 3.55 9.94
N GLY A 108 -12.86 4.87 10.02
CA GLY A 108 -12.62 5.66 11.24
C GLY A 108 -11.22 6.25 11.34
N CYS A 109 -10.42 6.20 10.29
CA CYS A 109 -9.11 6.83 10.26
C CYS A 109 -9.26 8.35 10.17
N THR A 110 -8.65 9.08 11.11
CA THR A 110 -8.72 10.54 11.19
C THR A 110 -7.49 11.22 10.59
N HIS A 111 -6.40 10.45 10.45
CA HIS A 111 -5.11 10.95 9.97
C HIS A 111 -4.42 9.89 9.11
N VAL A 112 -4.12 10.23 7.86
CA VAL A 112 -3.40 9.35 6.94
C VAL A 112 -2.07 9.97 6.57
N MET A 113 -0.98 9.26 6.85
CA MET A 113 0.36 9.58 6.38
C MET A 113 0.67 8.77 5.13
N LEU A 114 1.03 9.45 4.05
CA LEU A 114 1.36 8.82 2.77
C LEU A 114 2.85 8.48 2.72
N GLU A 115 3.17 7.20 2.61
CA GLU A 115 4.53 6.73 2.35
C GLU A 115 4.72 6.54 0.84
N LEU A 116 5.33 7.54 0.19
CA LEU A 116 5.45 7.59 -1.27
C LEU A 116 6.58 6.72 -1.79
N TRP A 117 6.26 5.85 -2.71
CA TRP A 117 7.20 4.95 -3.38
C TRP A 117 7.08 5.01 -4.90
N GLY A 118 8.10 4.47 -5.57
CA GLY A 118 8.20 4.47 -7.02
C GLY A 118 9.03 5.63 -7.57
N ALA A 119 8.95 5.80 -8.89
CA ALA A 119 9.68 6.84 -9.61
C ALA A 119 9.04 8.22 -9.41
N ASP A 120 9.87 9.25 -9.54
CA ASP A 120 9.45 10.65 -9.55
C ASP A 120 8.59 11.09 -8.36
N ARG A 121 9.17 11.04 -7.17
CA ARG A 121 8.48 11.42 -5.93
C ARG A 121 8.03 12.88 -5.93
N GLN A 122 8.75 13.78 -6.60
CA GLN A 122 8.36 15.20 -6.68
C GLN A 122 7.06 15.37 -7.45
N GLU A 123 6.93 14.67 -8.58
CA GLU A 123 5.68 14.66 -9.35
C GLU A 123 4.54 14.01 -8.55
N GLN A 124 4.79 12.94 -7.83
CA GLN A 124 3.79 12.32 -6.96
C GLN A 124 3.30 13.28 -5.88
N ILE A 125 4.21 14.00 -5.20
CA ILE A 125 3.83 15.03 -4.21
C ILE A 125 2.96 16.10 -4.84
N ARG A 126 3.34 16.58 -6.04
CA ARG A 126 2.55 17.56 -6.79
C ARG A 126 1.16 17.03 -7.11
N LEU A 127 1.05 15.81 -7.64
CA LEU A 127 -0.23 15.18 -7.97
C LEU A 127 -1.13 15.00 -6.74
N PHE A 128 -0.59 14.52 -5.62
CA PHE A 128 -1.35 14.45 -4.38
C PHE A 128 -1.83 15.82 -3.92
N GLY A 129 -0.95 16.83 -3.95
CA GLY A 129 -1.28 18.20 -3.53
C GLY A 129 -2.37 18.86 -4.39
N GLU A 130 -2.30 18.69 -5.71
CA GLU A 130 -3.18 19.36 -6.67
C GLU A 130 -4.45 18.57 -7.03
N ARG A 131 -4.34 17.24 -7.10
CA ARG A 131 -5.36 16.37 -7.66
C ARG A 131 -6.08 15.45 -6.66
N VAL A 132 -5.56 15.30 -5.44
CA VAL A 132 -6.14 14.42 -4.42
C VAL A 132 -6.56 15.21 -3.18
N LEU A 133 -5.64 15.92 -2.53
CA LEU A 133 -5.90 16.61 -1.27
C LEU A 133 -7.09 17.58 -1.30
N PRO A 134 -7.35 18.36 -2.37
CA PRO A 134 -8.51 19.25 -2.42
C PRO A 134 -9.86 18.53 -2.31
N TYR A 135 -9.90 17.26 -2.67
CA TYR A 135 -11.14 16.46 -2.71
C TYR A 135 -11.36 15.59 -1.47
N VAL A 136 -10.34 15.39 -0.64
CA VAL A 136 -10.42 14.53 0.56
C VAL A 136 -10.37 15.31 1.87
N ARG A 137 -10.08 16.60 1.83
CA ARG A 137 -10.18 17.49 2.99
C ARG A 137 -11.66 17.75 3.29
N GLY A 138 -12.12 17.14 4.34
CA GLY A 138 -13.46 17.36 4.87
C GLY A 138 -13.43 18.16 6.13
#